data_66f028e210b4bbe98e1b55a7443b13b3
#
_entry.id   66f028e210b4bbe98e1b55a7443b13b3
#
_cell.length_a   1.000
_cell.length_b   1.000
_cell.length_c   1.000
_cell.angle_alpha   90.00
_cell.angle_beta   90.00
_cell.angle_gamma   90.00
#
_symmetry.space_group_name_H-M   'P 1'
#
loop_
_entity.id
_entity.type
_entity.pdbx_description
1 polymer ?
#
loop_
_entity_poly.entity_id
_entity_poly.type
_entity_poly.pdbx_seq_one_letter_code
_entity_poly.pdbx_strand_id
1 'polypeptide(L)'
;DSIFVKSDYKLVQVELKKILYIEGLKDYIKIYTEDAPKPILSLMSMKSMEELLPPARFMRVHRSFIVQKDKIRIIDRGRIVFDKTYIPVSDSYKQTFQTFLDERS
;
A
#
# COMPACT_ATOMS: atom_id res chain seq x y z
N ASP A 1 13.59 3.17 9.26
CA ASP A 1 12.23 2.91 9.67
C ASP A 1 11.69 1.63 9.09
N SER A 2 11.25 0.74 9.97
CA SER A 2 10.76 -0.56 9.54
C SER A 2 9.67 -1.02 10.50
N ILE A 3 8.93 -2.03 10.05
CA ILE A 3 7.93 -2.70 10.86
C ILE A 3 8.23 -4.19 10.84
N PHE A 4 7.72 -4.91 11.83
CA PHE A 4 7.76 -6.37 11.86
C PHE A 4 6.37 -6.88 11.59
N VAL A 5 6.25 -7.82 10.68
CA VAL A 5 4.99 -8.50 10.41
C VAL A 5 5.19 -10.00 10.55
N LYS A 6 4.13 -10.70 10.94
CA LYS A 6 4.18 -12.13 11.07
C LYS A 6 3.88 -12.77 9.72
N SER A 7 4.82 -13.57 9.22
CA SER A 7 4.68 -14.22 7.93
C SER A 7 5.29 -15.61 8.02
N ASP A 8 4.53 -16.64 7.69
CA ASP A 8 4.99 -18.01 7.66
C ASP A 8 5.62 -18.43 9.01
N TYR A 9 4.94 -18.10 10.11
CA TYR A 9 5.35 -18.42 11.49
C TYR A 9 6.63 -17.71 11.93
N LYS A 10 7.05 -16.68 11.19
CA LYS A 10 8.24 -15.91 11.51
C LYS A 10 7.89 -14.43 11.62
N LEU A 11 8.72 -13.68 12.32
CA LEU A 11 8.63 -12.24 12.30
C LEU A 11 9.59 -11.73 11.23
N VAL A 12 9.04 -11.01 10.27
CA VAL A 12 9.80 -10.50 9.13
C VAL A 12 9.87 -8.98 9.23
N GLN A 13 11.06 -8.45 9.17
CA GLN A 13 11.26 -7.01 9.18
C GLN A 13 11.07 -6.47 7.75
N VAL A 14 10.24 -5.44 7.63
CA VAL A 14 9.96 -4.81 6.34
C VAL A 14 10.35 -3.35 6.44
N GLU A 15 11.28 -2.92 5.60
CA GLU A 15 11.68 -1.52 5.54
C GLU A 15 10.57 -0.71 4.86
N LEU A 16 10.09 0.33 5.55
CA LEU A 16 8.97 1.12 5.03
C LEU A 16 9.27 1.74 3.67
N LYS A 17 10.50 2.24 3.49
CA LYS A 17 10.87 2.89 2.23
C LYS A 17 10.82 1.98 1.01
N LYS A 18 10.81 0.66 1.22
CA LYS A 18 10.77 -0.29 0.11
C LYS A 18 9.37 -0.75 -0.25
N ILE A 19 8.39 -0.40 0.54
CA ILE A 19 7.01 -0.82 0.29
C ILE A 19 6.42 0.00 -0.86
N LEU A 20 5.90 -0.69 -1.87
CA LEU A 20 5.17 -0.05 -2.96
C LEU A 20 3.71 0.11 -2.60
N TYR A 21 3.05 -1.00 -2.28
CA TYR A 21 1.65 -0.99 -1.90
C TYR A 21 1.30 -2.28 -1.16
N ILE A 22 0.14 -2.27 -0.51
CA ILE A 22 -0.38 -3.42 0.22
C ILE A 22 -1.76 -3.75 -0.33
N GLU A 23 -2.00 -5.03 -0.57
CA GLU A 23 -3.28 -5.53 -1.03
C GLU A 23 -3.90 -6.43 0.02
N GLY A 24 -5.18 -6.22 0.33
CA GLY A 24 -5.91 -7.05 1.28
C GLY A 24 -6.67 -8.15 0.57
N LEU A 25 -6.59 -9.38 1.11
CA LEU A 25 -7.28 -10.54 0.58
C LEU A 25 -7.87 -11.32 1.74
N LYS A 26 -9.18 -11.16 1.96
CA LYS A 26 -9.88 -11.85 3.04
C LYS A 26 -9.17 -11.67 4.38
N ASP A 27 -8.55 -12.73 4.90
CA ASP A 27 -7.98 -12.74 6.24
C ASP A 27 -6.52 -12.33 6.27
N TYR A 28 -5.92 -12.03 5.13
CA TYR A 28 -4.50 -11.70 5.10
C TYR A 28 -4.22 -10.56 4.12
N ILE A 29 -3.01 -10.05 4.20
CA ILE A 29 -2.54 -8.98 3.33
C ILE A 29 -1.30 -9.42 2.57
N LYS A 30 -1.06 -8.77 1.43
CA LYS A 30 0.16 -8.93 0.64
C LYS A 30 0.88 -7.61 0.63
N ILE A 31 2.14 -7.61 1.07
CA ILE A 31 2.99 -6.43 1.06
C ILE A 31 3.94 -6.54 -0.12
N TYR A 32 3.80 -5.63 -1.08
CA TYR A 32 4.65 -5.60 -2.27
C TYR A 32 5.78 -4.60 -2.05
N THR A 33 7.01 -5.05 -2.26
CA THR A 33 8.20 -4.24 -2.09
C THR A 33 8.97 -4.13 -3.40
N GLU A 34 9.78 -3.08 -3.51
CA GLU A 34 10.52 -2.84 -4.76
C GLU A 34 11.74 -3.74 -4.94
N ASP A 35 12.17 -4.42 -3.87
CA ASP A 35 13.38 -5.25 -3.94
C ASP A 35 13.10 -6.75 -4.01
N ALA A 36 11.84 -7.17 -4.16
CA ALA A 36 11.48 -8.57 -4.23
C ALA A 36 10.32 -8.77 -5.20
N PRO A 37 10.36 -9.84 -6.02
CA PRO A 37 9.28 -10.09 -6.98
C PRO A 37 8.02 -10.65 -6.34
N LYS A 38 8.14 -11.29 -5.20
CA LYS A 38 6.99 -11.89 -4.51
C LYS A 38 6.60 -11.06 -3.30
N PRO A 39 5.31 -10.92 -3.02
CA PRO A 39 4.86 -10.17 -1.85
C PRO A 39 5.09 -10.95 -0.57
N ILE A 40 5.15 -10.20 0.54
CA ILE A 40 5.18 -10.76 1.87
C ILE A 40 3.73 -10.93 2.31
N LEU A 41 3.36 -12.16 2.70
CA LEU A 41 2.01 -12.47 3.16
C LEU A 41 1.97 -12.39 4.67
N SER A 42 0.97 -11.73 5.20
CA SER A 42 0.78 -11.65 6.65
C SER A 42 -0.70 -11.77 7.00
N LEU A 43 -0.98 -12.54 8.03
CA LEU A 43 -2.34 -12.77 8.50
C LEU A 43 -2.75 -11.61 9.40
N MET A 44 -3.31 -10.58 8.80
CA MET A 44 -3.79 -9.41 9.52
C MET A 44 -4.77 -8.63 8.65
N SER A 45 -5.54 -7.74 9.28
CA SER A 45 -6.51 -6.94 8.55
C SER A 45 -5.87 -5.71 7.93
N MET A 46 -6.54 -5.16 6.92
CA MET A 46 -6.11 -3.89 6.32
C MET A 46 -6.14 -2.76 7.34
N LYS A 47 -7.10 -2.78 8.24
CA LYS A 47 -7.20 -1.76 9.28
C LYS A 47 -5.99 -1.81 10.21
N SER A 48 -5.60 -3.00 10.63
CA SER A 48 -4.42 -3.17 11.49
C SER A 48 -3.16 -2.71 10.77
N MET A 49 -3.05 -3.03 9.49
CA MET A 49 -1.90 -2.59 8.70
C MET A 49 -1.87 -1.08 8.56
N GLU A 50 -3.02 -0.48 8.30
CA GLU A 50 -3.11 0.96 8.15
C GLU A 50 -2.65 1.68 9.41
N GLU A 51 -2.97 1.12 10.58
CA GLU A 51 -2.57 1.69 11.86
C GLU A 51 -1.06 1.61 12.13
N LEU A 52 -0.39 0.62 11.52
CA LEU A 52 1.05 0.48 11.65
C LEU A 52 1.83 1.45 10.76
N LEU A 53 1.22 1.90 9.68
CA LEU A 53 1.92 2.69 8.68
C LEU A 53 1.79 4.19 8.95
N PRO A 54 2.87 4.96 8.79
CA PRO A 54 2.78 6.42 9.01
C PRO A 54 1.91 7.08 7.93
N PRO A 55 0.88 7.83 8.35
CA PRO A 55 -0.05 8.44 7.38
C PRO A 55 0.58 9.52 6.51
N ALA A 56 1.73 10.06 6.92
CA ALA A 56 2.45 11.01 6.08
C ALA A 56 3.01 10.37 4.81
N ARG A 57 3.22 9.06 4.84
CA ARG A 57 3.86 8.34 3.73
C ARG A 57 2.92 7.38 3.01
N PHE A 58 1.87 6.94 3.66
CA PHE A 58 0.96 5.94 3.11
C PHE A 58 -0.46 6.46 3.10
N MET A 59 -1.25 6.00 2.13
CA MET A 59 -2.65 6.37 2.08
C MET A 59 -3.51 5.20 1.61
N ARG A 60 -4.68 5.08 2.22
CA ARG A 60 -5.68 4.12 1.76
C ARG A 60 -6.35 4.68 0.52
N VAL A 61 -6.47 3.90 -0.53
CA VAL A 61 -7.12 4.34 -1.78
C VAL A 61 -8.27 3.45 -2.18
N HIS A 62 -8.44 2.36 -1.47
CA HIS A 62 -9.48 1.37 -1.75
C HIS A 62 -9.58 0.53 -0.49
N ARG A 63 -10.73 -0.10 -0.26
CA ARG A 63 -10.85 -0.96 0.92
C ARG A 63 -9.79 -2.08 0.94
N SER A 64 -9.27 -2.44 -0.23
CA SER A 64 -8.28 -3.49 -0.37
C SER A 64 -6.88 -3.01 -0.74
N PHE A 65 -6.64 -1.70 -0.79
CA PHE A 65 -5.32 -1.18 -1.18
C PHE A 65 -4.87 -0.01 -0.34
N ILE A 66 -3.60 -0.08 0.07
CA ILE A 66 -2.86 1.04 0.67
C ILE A 66 -1.62 1.24 -0.19
N VAL A 67 -1.29 2.48 -0.51
CA VAL A 67 -0.13 2.79 -1.36
C VAL A 67 0.85 3.70 -0.63
N GLN A 68 2.13 3.58 -0.96
CA GLN A 68 3.12 4.54 -0.48
C GLN A 68 3.13 5.73 -1.42
N LYS A 69 2.88 6.93 -0.87
CA LYS A 69 2.71 8.15 -1.66
C LYS A 69 3.91 8.46 -2.54
N ASP A 70 5.11 8.32 -1.99
CA ASP A 70 6.35 8.67 -2.70
C ASP A 70 6.72 7.67 -3.79
N LYS A 71 6.05 6.52 -3.84
CA LYS A 71 6.31 5.49 -4.85
C LYS A 71 5.39 5.59 -6.05
N ILE A 72 4.39 6.48 -5.98
CA ILE A 72 3.47 6.68 -7.11
C ILE A 72 4.20 7.46 -8.20
N ARG A 73 4.28 6.89 -9.40
CA ARG A 73 4.93 7.52 -10.55
C ARG A 73 3.97 7.81 -11.69
N ILE A 74 2.99 6.93 -11.88
CA ILE A 74 2.10 7.00 -13.03
C ILE A 74 0.66 6.83 -12.56
N ILE A 75 -0.20 7.70 -13.05
CA ILE A 75 -1.65 7.58 -12.87
C ILE A 75 -2.24 7.57 -14.28
N ASP A 76 -2.98 6.52 -14.58
CA ASP A 76 -3.57 6.33 -15.89
C ASP A 76 -5.06 6.06 -15.72
N ARG A 77 -5.88 6.98 -16.25
CA ARG A 77 -7.34 6.88 -16.20
C ARG A 77 -7.86 6.67 -14.77
N GLY A 78 -7.31 7.47 -13.86
CA GLY A 78 -7.75 7.45 -12.46
C GLY A 78 -7.24 6.27 -11.65
N ARG A 79 -6.38 5.43 -12.22
CA ARG A 79 -5.79 4.30 -11.52
C ARG A 79 -4.30 4.52 -11.28
N ILE A 80 -3.81 4.02 -10.17
CA ILE A 80 -2.39 4.10 -9.82
C ILE A 80 -1.68 2.91 -10.45
N VAL A 81 -0.61 3.18 -11.20
CA VAL A 81 0.08 2.12 -11.95
C VAL A 81 1.42 1.80 -11.29
N PHE A 82 1.58 0.55 -10.88
CA PHE A 82 2.86 0.00 -10.43
C PHE A 82 3.23 -1.11 -11.40
N ASP A 83 4.18 -0.82 -12.30
CA ASP A 83 4.59 -1.73 -13.37
C ASP A 83 3.38 -2.17 -14.19
N LYS A 84 2.92 -3.40 -14.08
CA LYS A 84 1.76 -3.91 -14.82
C LYS A 84 0.49 -3.98 -13.97
N THR A 85 0.55 -3.53 -12.73
CA THR A 85 -0.56 -3.58 -11.81
C THR A 85 -1.27 -2.23 -11.78
N TYR A 86 -2.59 -2.26 -11.96
CA TYR A 86 -3.43 -1.06 -11.93
C TYR A 86 -4.27 -1.09 -10.66
N ILE A 87 -4.03 -0.13 -9.78
CA ILE A 87 -4.72 -0.06 -8.50
C ILE A 87 -5.86 0.94 -8.61
N PRO A 88 -7.11 0.50 -8.40
CA PRO A 88 -8.25 1.40 -8.47
C PRO A 88 -8.33 2.29 -7.24
N VAL A 89 -8.84 3.50 -7.44
CA VAL A 89 -9.19 4.39 -6.33
C VAL A 89 -10.70 4.37 -6.22
N SER A 90 -11.22 3.84 -5.13
CA SER A 90 -12.68 3.74 -4.96
C SER A 90 -13.28 5.11 -4.65
N ASP A 91 -14.59 5.21 -4.88
CA ASP A 91 -15.30 6.48 -4.71
C ASP A 91 -15.11 7.07 -3.32
N SER A 92 -15.07 6.23 -2.29
CA SER A 92 -14.89 6.68 -0.91
C SER A 92 -13.55 7.39 -0.67
N TYR A 93 -12.57 7.13 -1.52
CA TYR A 93 -11.22 7.64 -1.34
C TYR A 93 -10.80 8.65 -2.41
N LYS A 94 -11.68 8.95 -3.36
CA LYS A 94 -11.33 9.84 -4.47
C LYS A 94 -10.97 11.25 -4.02
N GLN A 95 -11.70 11.78 -3.05
CA GLN A 95 -11.42 13.14 -2.57
C GLN A 95 -10.04 13.21 -1.90
N THR A 96 -9.72 12.25 -1.06
CA THR A 96 -8.42 12.18 -0.38
C THR A 96 -7.29 12.07 -1.42
N PHE A 97 -7.51 11.24 -2.43
CA PHE A 97 -6.52 11.04 -3.48
C PHE A 97 -6.34 12.32 -4.32
N GLN A 98 -7.44 12.99 -4.66
CA GLN A 98 -7.37 14.24 -5.42
C GLN A 98 -6.64 15.32 -4.63
N THR A 99 -6.88 15.42 -3.33
CA THR A 99 -6.18 16.37 -2.48
C THR A 99 -4.67 16.10 -2.48
N PHE A 100 -4.29 14.82 -2.42
CA PHE A 100 -2.89 14.41 -2.52
C PHE A 100 -2.26 14.88 -3.85
N LEU A 101 -2.95 14.69 -4.96
CA LEU A 101 -2.45 15.11 -6.27
C LEU A 101 -2.33 16.63 -6.36
N ASP A 102 -3.33 17.34 -5.84
CA ASP A 102 -3.36 18.80 -5.91
C ASP A 102 -2.19 19.42 -5.13
N GLU A 103 -1.81 18.79 -4.01
CA GLU A 103 -0.71 19.30 -3.20
C GLU A 103 0.64 19.13 -3.87
N ARG A 104 0.72 18.28 -4.90
CA ARG A 104 1.96 17.98 -5.61
C ARG A 104 1.99 18.48 -7.05
N SER A 105 1.01 19.22 -7.45
CA SER A 105 0.91 19.71 -8.83
C SER A 105 1.29 21.19 -8.92
#